data_f272b5e3004a81f75777a3ee4244de5b
#
_entry.id   f272b5e3004a81f75777a3ee4244de5b
#
_cell.length_a   1.000
_cell.length_b   1.000
_cell.length_c   1.000
_cell.angle_alpha   90.00
_cell.angle_beta   90.00
_cell.angle_gamma   90.00
#
_symmetry.space_group_name_H-M   'P 1'
#
loop_
_entity.id
_entity.type
_entity.pdbx_description
1 polymer ?
#
loop_
_entity_poly.entity_id
_entity_poly.type
_entity_poly.pdbx_seq_one_letter_code
_entity_poly.pdbx_strand_id
1 'polypeptide(L)'
;MIIQSLQTSGRLRVEQLAELTGVSEVTIRRDLVDLESHGTLRRVTGGAARTVKDGQDVPYAVRIAEDRDVKARLATVVAGLIADYESVIIDNGTTCHAVARELAGRPVTALCLSLHAAVALGSAPGARVIIPGGPVETDTLALMGSQAIDSVRSMQA
;
A
#
# COMPACT_ATOMS: atom_id res chain seq x y z
N MET A 1 -14.61 -11.50 18.92
CA MET A 1 -15.21 -11.79 17.61
C MET A 1 -15.05 -10.62 16.65
N ILE A 2 -15.60 -9.41 16.92
CA ILE A 2 -15.46 -8.22 16.05
C ILE A 2 -14.00 -7.93 15.66
N ILE A 3 -13.09 -7.85 16.65
CA ILE A 3 -11.67 -7.57 16.42
C ILE A 3 -11.04 -8.63 15.52
N GLN A 4 -11.31 -9.89 15.76
CA GLN A 4 -10.74 -11.01 15.00
C GLN A 4 -11.24 -11.01 13.54
N SER A 5 -12.51 -10.70 13.31
CA SER A 5 -13.08 -10.56 11.98
C SER A 5 -12.48 -9.37 11.23
N LEU A 6 -12.23 -8.25 11.92
CA LEU A 6 -11.54 -7.08 11.33
C LEU A 6 -10.05 -7.34 11.07
N GLN A 7 -9.39 -8.19 11.87
CA GLN A 7 -8.00 -8.59 11.62
C GLN A 7 -7.88 -9.37 10.30
N THR A 8 -8.87 -10.18 9.97
CA THR A 8 -8.89 -11.00 8.75
C THR A 8 -9.34 -10.21 7.52
N SER A 9 -10.37 -9.36 7.69
CA SER A 9 -11.06 -8.68 6.56
C SER A 9 -10.65 -7.22 6.38
N GLY A 10 -9.83 -6.66 7.28
CA GLY A 10 -9.37 -5.27 7.26
C GLY A 10 -10.47 -4.24 7.53
N ARG A 11 -11.63 -4.37 6.88
CA ARG A 11 -12.81 -3.51 7.03
C ARG A 11 -14.09 -4.33 6.92
N LEU A 12 -15.08 -4.04 7.76
CA LEU A 12 -16.40 -4.67 7.73
C LEU A 12 -17.50 -3.63 7.96
N ARG A 13 -18.65 -3.82 7.30
CA ARG A 13 -19.85 -3.01 7.52
C ARG A 13 -20.57 -3.46 8.78
N VAL A 14 -21.43 -2.58 9.33
CA VAL A 14 -22.24 -2.89 10.52
C VAL A 14 -23.12 -4.10 10.26
N GLU A 15 -23.75 -4.20 9.08
CA GLU A 15 -24.60 -5.32 8.69
C GLU A 15 -23.83 -6.65 8.73
N GLN A 16 -22.62 -6.68 8.15
CA GLN A 16 -21.74 -7.86 8.12
C GLN A 16 -21.30 -8.28 9.54
N LEU A 17 -21.01 -7.29 10.38
CA LEU A 17 -20.66 -7.55 11.79
C LEU A 17 -21.87 -8.10 12.57
N ALA A 18 -23.06 -7.59 12.31
CA ALA A 18 -24.30 -8.09 12.93
C ALA A 18 -24.57 -9.55 12.53
N GLU A 19 -24.42 -9.90 11.24
CA GLU A 19 -24.56 -11.26 10.75
C GLU A 19 -23.53 -12.21 11.37
N LEU A 20 -22.26 -11.81 11.40
CA LEU A 20 -21.16 -12.63 11.94
C LEU A 20 -21.26 -12.86 13.45
N THR A 21 -21.83 -11.91 14.18
CA THR A 21 -21.90 -11.96 15.64
C THR A 21 -23.24 -12.42 16.17
N GLY A 22 -24.30 -12.39 15.34
CA GLY A 22 -25.67 -12.74 15.73
C GLY A 22 -26.35 -11.69 16.61
N VAL A 23 -25.83 -10.45 16.69
CA VAL A 23 -26.41 -9.37 17.48
C VAL A 23 -26.96 -8.25 16.57
N SER A 24 -27.82 -7.38 17.13
CA SER A 24 -28.41 -6.29 16.36
C SER A 24 -27.38 -5.25 15.91
N GLU A 25 -27.64 -4.57 14.78
CA GLU A 25 -26.79 -3.45 14.32
C GLU A 25 -26.64 -2.34 15.37
N VAL A 26 -27.68 -2.11 16.18
CA VAL A 26 -27.64 -1.11 17.26
C VAL A 26 -26.60 -1.50 18.31
N THR A 27 -26.55 -2.78 18.66
CA THR A 27 -25.54 -3.33 19.58
C THR A 27 -24.16 -3.19 18.97
N ILE A 28 -23.99 -3.59 17.69
CA ILE A 28 -22.71 -3.43 16.97
C ILE A 28 -22.24 -1.98 16.99
N ARG A 29 -23.11 -1.01 16.68
CA ARG A 29 -22.72 0.41 16.68
C ARG A 29 -22.25 0.89 18.04
N ARG A 30 -22.85 0.42 19.11
CA ARG A 30 -22.44 0.73 20.49
C ARG A 30 -21.07 0.11 20.81
N ASP A 31 -20.90 -1.18 20.52
CA ASP A 31 -19.65 -1.88 20.73
C ASP A 31 -18.49 -1.25 19.92
N LEU A 32 -18.77 -0.78 18.70
CA LEU A 32 -17.79 -0.09 17.88
C LEU A 32 -17.37 1.25 18.48
N VAL A 33 -18.25 1.98 19.16
CA VAL A 33 -17.91 3.21 19.88
C VAL A 33 -16.97 2.90 21.04
N ASP A 34 -17.30 1.87 21.83
CA ASP A 34 -16.47 1.48 22.97
C ASP A 34 -15.09 0.98 22.54
N LEU A 35 -15.01 0.15 21.50
CA LEU A 35 -13.75 -0.36 20.97
C LEU A 35 -12.89 0.74 20.32
N GLU A 36 -13.50 1.74 19.68
CA GLU A 36 -12.80 2.92 19.16
C GLU A 36 -12.21 3.77 20.28
N SER A 37 -12.96 3.99 21.37
CA SER A 37 -12.47 4.74 22.53
C SER A 37 -11.24 4.10 23.19
N HIS A 38 -11.10 2.78 23.08
CA HIS A 38 -9.93 2.02 23.54
C HIS A 38 -8.83 1.90 22.48
N GLY A 39 -8.98 2.56 21.29
CA GLY A 39 -7.99 2.53 20.23
C GLY A 39 -7.84 1.19 19.51
N THR A 40 -8.79 0.26 19.71
CA THR A 40 -8.70 -1.13 19.22
C THR A 40 -9.10 -1.24 17.75
N LEU A 41 -9.96 -0.33 17.27
CA LEU A 41 -10.40 -0.21 15.89
C LEU A 41 -10.67 1.25 15.54
N ARG A 42 -10.87 1.54 14.26
CA ARG A 42 -11.32 2.84 13.76
C ARG A 42 -12.69 2.70 13.13
N ARG A 43 -13.63 3.57 13.51
CA ARG A 43 -14.93 3.64 12.84
C ARG A 43 -14.78 4.32 11.48
N VAL A 44 -15.50 3.80 10.50
CA VAL A 44 -15.63 4.36 9.15
C VAL A 44 -17.10 4.49 8.80
N THR A 45 -17.42 5.24 7.76
CA THR A 45 -18.81 5.39 7.30
C THR A 45 -19.45 4.02 7.05
N GLY A 46 -20.48 3.70 7.82
CA GLY A 46 -21.22 2.43 7.72
C GLY A 46 -20.56 1.19 8.33
N GLY A 47 -19.45 1.33 9.10
CA GLY A 47 -18.81 0.17 9.68
C GLY A 47 -17.57 0.47 10.52
N ALA A 48 -16.67 -0.49 10.59
CA ALA A 48 -15.38 -0.37 11.24
C ALA A 48 -14.25 -0.90 10.37
N ALA A 49 -13.08 -0.34 10.60
CA ALA A 49 -11.82 -0.81 10.06
C ALA A 49 -10.85 -1.10 11.20
N ARG A 50 -9.94 -2.02 10.99
CA ARG A 50 -8.82 -2.24 11.88
C ARG A 50 -8.09 -0.90 12.10
N THR A 51 -7.67 -0.64 13.33
CA THR A 51 -6.72 0.46 13.60
C THR A 51 -5.39 0.03 13.01
N VAL A 52 -5.02 0.61 11.90
CA VAL A 52 -3.69 0.45 11.34
C VAL A 52 -2.81 1.46 12.07
N LYS A 53 -1.92 1.01 12.91
CA LYS A 53 -0.76 1.83 13.28
C LYS A 53 0.09 1.93 12.03
N ASP A 54 -0.03 3.05 11.35
CA ASP A 54 0.84 3.48 10.23
C ASP A 54 1.04 2.47 9.07
N GLY A 55 -0.03 1.89 8.53
CA GLY A 55 0.06 1.12 7.28
C GLY A 55 0.92 -0.16 7.29
N GLN A 56 1.64 -0.41 8.39
CA GLN A 56 2.59 -1.52 8.53
C GLN A 56 1.95 -2.85 8.96
N ASP A 57 0.75 -2.81 9.53
CA ASP A 57 0.13 -4.01 10.12
C ASP A 57 -0.63 -4.90 9.12
N VAL A 58 -0.87 -4.45 7.88
CA VAL A 58 -1.45 -5.29 6.84
C VAL A 58 -0.33 -5.80 5.94
N PRO A 59 -0.09 -7.13 5.90
CA PRO A 59 0.98 -7.69 5.08
C PRO A 59 0.93 -7.22 3.63
N TYR A 60 2.08 -7.00 3.01
CA TYR A 60 2.16 -6.55 1.62
C TYR A 60 1.34 -7.43 0.67
N ALA A 61 1.36 -8.75 0.88
CA ALA A 61 0.62 -9.73 0.10
C ALA A 61 -0.91 -9.52 0.15
N VAL A 62 -1.45 -9.02 1.27
CA VAL A 62 -2.86 -8.66 1.39
C VAL A 62 -3.14 -7.33 0.70
N ARG A 63 -2.30 -6.31 0.97
CA ARG A 63 -2.45 -4.97 0.38
C ARG A 63 -2.35 -4.96 -1.14
N ILE A 64 -1.56 -5.85 -1.75
CA ILE A 64 -1.43 -5.91 -3.22
C ILE A 64 -2.71 -6.42 -3.88
N ALA A 65 -3.52 -7.23 -3.18
CA ALA A 65 -4.79 -7.75 -3.66
C ALA A 65 -5.96 -6.79 -3.44
N GLU A 66 -5.86 -5.89 -2.43
CA GLU A 66 -6.89 -4.91 -2.13
C GLU A 66 -6.94 -3.81 -3.20
N ASP A 67 -8.15 -3.36 -3.56
CA ASP A 67 -8.41 -2.24 -4.49
C ASP A 67 -7.62 -2.30 -5.80
N ARG A 68 -7.43 -3.49 -6.33
CA ARG A 68 -6.56 -3.77 -7.48
C ARG A 68 -6.91 -2.94 -8.70
N ASP A 69 -8.21 -2.81 -8.99
CA ASP A 69 -8.68 -2.04 -10.15
C ASP A 69 -8.48 -0.53 -9.96
N VAL A 70 -8.59 -0.06 -8.72
CA VAL A 70 -8.34 1.36 -8.40
C VAL A 70 -6.86 1.66 -8.58
N LYS A 71 -5.97 0.80 -8.06
CA LYS A 71 -4.52 0.95 -8.21
C LYS A 71 -4.09 0.87 -9.66
N ALA A 72 -4.68 -0.02 -10.47
CA ALA A 72 -4.40 -0.12 -11.89
C ALA A 72 -4.77 1.16 -12.62
N ARG A 73 -5.98 1.70 -12.40
CA ARG A 73 -6.39 2.98 -13.00
C ARG A 73 -5.50 4.15 -12.58
N LEU A 74 -5.15 4.23 -11.30
CA LEU A 74 -4.20 5.23 -10.80
C LEU A 74 -2.83 5.09 -11.50
N ALA A 75 -2.34 3.86 -11.64
CA ALA A 75 -1.07 3.59 -12.29
C ALA A 75 -1.05 4.06 -13.76
N THR A 76 -2.11 3.78 -14.51
CA THR A 76 -2.24 4.25 -15.90
C THR A 76 -2.23 5.77 -15.99
N VAL A 77 -2.97 6.46 -15.11
CA VAL A 77 -2.99 7.93 -15.07
C VAL A 77 -1.60 8.49 -14.72
N VAL A 78 -0.96 7.97 -13.66
CA VAL A 78 0.37 8.43 -13.24
C VAL A 78 1.42 8.14 -14.30
N ALA A 79 1.42 6.96 -14.92
CA ALA A 79 2.34 6.63 -16.00
C ALA A 79 2.16 7.54 -17.22
N GLY A 80 0.93 7.98 -17.50
CA GLY A 80 0.62 8.95 -18.55
C GLY A 80 1.15 10.37 -18.30
N LEU A 81 1.45 10.72 -17.04
CA LEU A 81 2.05 12.00 -16.66
C LEU A 81 3.58 12.01 -16.80
N ILE A 82 4.21 10.83 -16.90
CA ILE A 82 5.65 10.68 -16.99
C ILE A 82 6.02 10.54 -18.46
N ALA A 83 6.90 11.42 -18.96
CA ALA A 83 7.40 11.34 -20.33
C ALA A 83 8.55 10.32 -20.45
N ASP A 84 8.82 9.86 -21.67
CA ASP A 84 9.98 9.04 -21.95
C ASP A 84 11.27 9.84 -21.70
N TYR A 85 12.29 9.15 -21.19
CA TYR A 85 13.60 9.69 -20.77
C TYR A 85 13.55 10.56 -19.50
N GLU A 86 12.41 10.68 -18.84
CA GLU A 86 12.37 11.33 -17.52
C GLU A 86 12.97 10.48 -16.41
N SER A 87 13.38 11.17 -15.36
CA SER A 87 13.84 10.58 -14.10
C SER A 87 12.74 10.67 -13.05
N VAL A 88 12.47 9.56 -12.37
CA VAL A 88 11.41 9.48 -11.35
C VAL A 88 11.91 8.77 -10.09
N ILE A 89 11.31 9.10 -8.96
CA ILE A 89 11.51 8.36 -7.70
C ILE A 89 10.23 7.57 -7.43
N ILE A 90 10.37 6.25 -7.32
CA ILE A 90 9.25 5.35 -7.03
C ILE A 90 9.41 4.82 -5.61
N ASP A 91 8.52 5.26 -4.73
CA ASP A 91 8.53 4.88 -3.33
C ASP A 91 8.01 3.44 -3.12
N ASN A 92 8.01 2.99 -1.89
CA ASN A 92 7.45 1.69 -1.53
C ASN A 92 5.91 1.68 -1.59
N GLY A 93 5.34 0.49 -1.56
CA GLY A 93 3.89 0.29 -1.49
C GLY A 93 3.27 -0.29 -2.76
N THR A 94 2.07 -0.82 -2.59
CA THR A 94 1.39 -1.58 -3.65
C THR A 94 0.85 -0.71 -4.79
N THR A 95 0.60 0.56 -4.55
CA THR A 95 0.23 1.54 -5.60
C THR A 95 1.46 1.91 -6.43
N CYS A 96 2.59 2.20 -5.79
CA CYS A 96 3.86 2.46 -6.48
C CYS A 96 4.34 1.24 -7.28
N HIS A 97 4.12 0.01 -6.75
CA HIS A 97 4.34 -1.22 -7.52
C HIS A 97 3.49 -1.27 -8.80
N ALA A 98 2.21 -0.88 -8.74
CA ALA A 98 1.35 -0.85 -9.91
C ALA A 98 1.85 0.18 -10.95
N VAL A 99 2.32 1.36 -10.51
CA VAL A 99 2.94 2.37 -11.39
C VAL A 99 4.22 1.82 -12.03
N ALA A 100 5.08 1.16 -11.26
CA ALA A 100 6.30 0.56 -11.79
C ALA A 100 6.01 -0.50 -12.88
N ARG A 101 4.96 -1.29 -12.71
CA ARG A 101 4.50 -2.25 -13.72
C ARG A 101 4.03 -1.57 -15.01
N GLU A 102 3.31 -0.47 -14.90
CA GLU A 102 2.79 0.28 -16.03
C GLU A 102 3.92 1.00 -16.82
N LEU A 103 4.99 1.37 -16.13
CA LEU A 103 6.19 1.97 -16.74
C LEU A 103 7.15 0.93 -17.33
N ALA A 104 6.95 -0.37 -17.10
CA ALA A 104 7.83 -1.40 -17.61
C ALA A 104 7.91 -1.36 -19.16
N GLY A 105 9.13 -1.42 -19.70
CA GLY A 105 9.37 -1.33 -21.13
C GLY A 105 9.54 0.10 -21.67
N ARG A 106 9.29 1.13 -20.85
CA ARG A 106 9.50 2.53 -21.24
C ARG A 106 10.92 3.00 -20.91
N PRO A 107 11.51 3.91 -21.71
CA PRO A 107 12.87 4.41 -21.50
C PRO A 107 12.89 5.51 -20.40
N VAL A 108 12.61 5.14 -19.18
CA VAL A 108 12.67 6.03 -18.00
C VAL A 108 13.83 5.65 -17.09
N THR A 109 14.33 6.61 -16.31
CA THR A 109 15.28 6.34 -15.23
C THR A 109 14.55 6.41 -13.89
N ALA A 110 14.53 5.32 -13.12
CA ALA A 110 13.79 5.29 -11.86
C ALA A 110 14.65 4.87 -10.67
N LEU A 111 14.68 5.71 -9.64
CA LEU A 111 15.14 5.33 -8.31
C LEU A 111 14.01 4.63 -7.59
N CYS A 112 14.13 3.33 -7.38
CA CYS A 112 13.12 2.52 -6.70
C CYS A 112 13.51 2.33 -5.22
N LEU A 113 12.66 2.78 -4.30
CA LEU A 113 12.84 2.60 -2.86
C LEU A 113 12.21 1.29 -2.36
N SER A 114 11.88 0.37 -3.27
CA SER A 114 11.36 -0.96 -2.98
C SER A 114 11.84 -1.96 -4.01
N LEU A 115 12.23 -3.16 -3.55
CA LEU A 115 12.60 -4.25 -4.47
C LEU A 115 11.39 -4.73 -5.28
N HIS A 116 10.16 -4.66 -4.74
CA HIS A 116 8.95 -4.95 -5.51
C HIS A 116 8.79 -4.03 -6.72
N ALA A 117 8.99 -2.72 -6.53
CA ALA A 117 8.93 -1.75 -7.63
C ALA A 117 10.06 -1.95 -8.62
N ALA A 118 11.28 -2.19 -8.13
CA ALA A 118 12.46 -2.42 -8.98
C ALA A 118 12.28 -3.65 -9.89
N VAL A 119 11.83 -4.77 -9.35
CA VAL A 119 11.54 -6.00 -10.11
C VAL A 119 10.41 -5.77 -11.12
N ALA A 120 9.35 -5.07 -10.71
CA ALA A 120 8.22 -4.78 -11.59
C ALA A 120 8.63 -3.94 -12.78
N LEU A 121 9.38 -2.86 -12.57
CA LEU A 121 9.88 -1.99 -13.63
C LEU A 121 10.89 -2.69 -14.54
N GLY A 122 11.78 -3.51 -13.97
CA GLY A 122 12.77 -4.27 -14.70
C GLY A 122 12.25 -5.53 -15.39
N SER A 123 10.94 -5.79 -15.37
CA SER A 123 10.33 -6.97 -16.01
C SER A 123 10.36 -6.93 -17.55
N ALA A 124 10.57 -5.76 -18.15
CA ALA A 124 10.75 -5.56 -19.57
C ALA A 124 11.95 -4.63 -19.84
N PRO A 125 12.66 -4.79 -20.96
CA PRO A 125 13.79 -3.93 -21.29
C PRO A 125 13.33 -2.51 -21.66
N GLY A 126 14.12 -1.50 -21.27
CA GLY A 126 13.83 -0.08 -21.58
C GLY A 126 14.21 0.83 -20.42
N ALA A 127 13.71 0.55 -19.23
CA ALA A 127 13.96 1.37 -18.06
C ALA A 127 15.38 1.17 -17.49
N ARG A 128 15.97 2.26 -16.99
CA ARG A 128 17.14 2.23 -16.12
C ARG A 128 16.69 2.21 -14.68
N VAL A 129 16.82 1.07 -14.02
CA VAL A 129 16.45 0.89 -12.61
C VAL A 129 17.65 1.17 -11.72
N ILE A 130 17.47 2.06 -10.76
CA ILE A 130 18.44 2.39 -9.72
C ILE A 130 17.82 1.99 -8.38
N ILE A 131 18.57 1.29 -7.54
CA ILE A 131 18.18 0.98 -6.17
C ILE A 131 19.23 1.49 -5.21
N PRO A 132 18.86 2.15 -4.09
CA PRO A 132 19.81 2.50 -3.05
C PRO A 132 20.34 1.23 -2.37
N GLY A 133 21.53 1.30 -1.80
CA GLY A 133 22.01 0.29 -0.86
C GLY A 133 21.29 0.40 0.48
N GLY A 134 21.63 -0.50 1.42
CA GLY A 134 21.20 -0.42 2.80
C GLY A 134 20.25 -1.54 3.23
N PRO A 135 19.68 -1.43 4.45
CA PRO A 135 18.78 -2.43 4.99
C PRO A 135 17.47 -2.50 4.21
N VAL A 136 16.94 -3.72 4.09
CA VAL A 136 15.64 -4.00 3.48
C VAL A 136 14.66 -4.41 4.56
N GLU A 137 13.51 -3.77 4.60
CA GLU A 137 12.39 -4.18 5.44
C GLU A 137 11.75 -5.44 4.84
N THR A 138 11.60 -6.51 5.65
CA THR A 138 11.34 -7.86 5.12
C THR A 138 9.91 -8.10 4.62
N ASP A 139 8.90 -7.39 5.13
CA ASP A 139 7.51 -7.55 4.67
C ASP A 139 7.26 -6.79 3.37
N THR A 140 7.65 -5.53 3.34
CA THR A 140 7.38 -4.61 2.22
C THR A 140 8.47 -4.59 1.16
N LEU A 141 9.62 -5.18 1.47
CA LEU A 141 10.86 -5.07 0.69
C LEU A 141 11.26 -3.61 0.40
N ALA A 142 10.92 -2.70 1.32
CA ALA A 142 11.31 -1.31 1.27
C ALA A 142 12.81 -1.15 1.60
N LEU A 143 13.46 -0.26 0.88
CA LEU A 143 14.87 0.11 1.07
C LEU A 143 14.92 1.29 2.04
N MET A 144 15.61 1.11 3.15
CA MET A 144 15.57 2.01 4.30
C MET A 144 16.96 2.57 4.66
N GLY A 145 16.98 3.57 5.54
CA GLY A 145 18.20 4.10 6.13
C GLY A 145 18.83 5.26 5.36
N SER A 146 20.03 5.65 5.81
CA SER A 146 20.74 6.83 5.30
C SER A 146 21.05 6.75 3.81
N GLN A 147 21.42 5.57 3.31
CA GLN A 147 21.71 5.37 1.89
C GLN A 147 20.51 5.61 0.99
N ALA A 148 19.29 5.24 1.43
CA ALA A 148 18.07 5.56 0.70
C ALA A 148 17.82 7.07 0.68
N ILE A 149 17.97 7.74 1.82
CA ILE A 149 17.85 9.20 1.95
C ILE A 149 18.87 9.93 1.05
N ASP A 150 20.12 9.51 1.09
CA ASP A 150 21.17 10.13 0.29
C ASP A 150 20.96 9.91 -1.21
N SER A 151 20.46 8.74 -1.61
CA SER A 151 20.10 8.47 -3.00
C SER A 151 18.96 9.37 -3.50
N VAL A 152 17.93 9.58 -2.67
CA VAL A 152 16.83 10.51 -2.97
C VAL A 152 17.36 11.95 -3.12
N ARG A 153 18.22 12.39 -2.21
CA ARG A 153 18.80 13.74 -2.24
C ARG A 153 19.71 13.99 -3.45
N SER A 154 20.40 12.96 -3.92
CA SER A 154 21.32 13.05 -5.05
C SER A 154 20.64 12.91 -6.41
N MET A 155 19.40 12.40 -6.45
CA MET A 155 18.66 12.24 -7.70
C MET A 155 18.00 13.55 -8.10
N GLN A 156 18.22 13.97 -9.33
CA GLN A 156 17.47 15.04 -9.98
C GLN A 156 16.31 14.37 -10.74
N ALA A 157 15.09 14.53 -10.22
CA ALA A 157 13.86 13.98 -10.79
C ALA A 157 12.86 15.11 -11.07
#